data_7908644d30f48539007cc06066eb9cb7
#
_entry.id   7908644d30f48539007cc06066eb9cb7
#
_cell.length_a   1.000
_cell.length_b   1.000
_cell.length_c   1.000
_cell.angle_alpha   90.00
_cell.angle_beta   90.00
_cell.angle_gamma   90.00
#
_symmetry.space_group_name_H-M   'P 1'
#
loop_
_entity.id
_entity.type
_entity.pdbx_description
1 polymer ?
#
loop_
_entity_poly.entity_id
_entity_poly.type
_entity_poly.pdbx_seq_one_letter_code
_entity_poly.pdbx_strand_id
1 'polypeptide(L)'
;MIKTPAILSLLSLGLLCATGAHAAPDASCCAAMAAGKDAPDIVIPASEVIPDTILTREAQSQLTPDAVLSILMEGNQEYIADNLTVRNNTQRMRDSALGQYPMAVVLSCLDSRVPVEDVFHRGIGDLFVARVAGNVVNEDILGSMEFACKVSGTKLVLVLGHEHCGAIRSAIQGVELGNITALLAKIQPAVKEAESGFKGDATASNPKFVQAVCDDNVLLAVQQIRNQSPILKQMESDGEIKIVGGIYHLESGKVELLD
;
A
#
# COMPACT_ATOMS: atom_id res chain seq x y z
N MET A 1 67.89 10.80 -0.77
CA MET A 1 68.53 12.13 -0.87
C MET A 1 67.42 13.14 -1.15
N ILE A 2 67.01 13.92 -0.11
CA ILE A 2 67.26 15.33 0.03
C ILE A 2 66.38 16.15 -0.95
N LYS A 3 65.49 17.08 -0.64
CA LYS A 3 65.13 17.97 0.50
C LYS A 3 63.83 18.70 0.14
N THR A 4 62.96 18.94 1.08
CA THR A 4 62.03 20.06 1.12
C THR A 4 62.77 21.42 1.27
N PRO A 5 62.19 22.57 0.94
CA PRO A 5 61.28 23.19 1.91
C PRO A 5 60.11 24.05 1.34
N ALA A 6 59.19 24.34 2.26
CA ALA A 6 58.07 25.23 2.20
C ALA A 6 58.37 26.68 1.90
N ILE A 7 57.40 27.45 1.35
CA ILE A 7 57.17 28.85 1.67
C ILE A 7 55.65 29.15 1.67
N LEU A 8 55.25 29.70 2.76
CA LEU A 8 53.99 30.23 3.19
C LEU A 8 53.71 31.54 2.46
N SER A 9 52.51 31.77 1.93
CA SER A 9 52.01 33.09 1.60
C SER A 9 50.54 33.21 2.00
N LEU A 10 50.34 33.96 3.07
CA LEU A 10 49.02 34.45 3.53
C LEU A 10 48.53 35.54 2.57
N LEU A 11 47.36 35.33 1.97
CA LEU A 11 46.55 36.41 1.41
C LEU A 11 45.22 36.42 2.17
N SER A 12 45.07 37.38 3.02
CA SER A 12 43.85 37.78 3.72
C SER A 12 42.86 38.35 2.71
N LEU A 13 41.76 37.66 2.47
CA LEU A 13 40.61 38.22 1.77
C LEU A 13 39.49 38.42 2.78
N GLY A 14 39.20 39.67 3.06
CA GLY A 14 38.16 40.11 3.99
C GLY A 14 36.78 39.63 3.51
N LEU A 15 36.14 38.86 4.34
CA LEU A 15 34.73 38.44 4.16
C LEU A 15 33.87 39.54 4.80
N LEU A 16 33.23 40.35 3.97
CA LEU A 16 32.13 41.21 4.41
C LEU A 16 30.98 40.33 4.91
N CYS A 17 30.79 40.25 6.21
CA CYS A 17 29.57 39.75 6.81
C CYS A 17 28.42 40.71 6.52
N ALA A 18 27.60 40.38 5.52
CA ALA A 18 26.27 40.96 5.41
C ALA A 18 25.40 40.33 6.53
N THR A 19 25.12 41.07 7.57
CA THR A 19 24.16 40.72 8.62
C THR A 19 22.73 40.79 8.06
N GLY A 20 22.30 39.72 7.41
CA GLY A 20 20.89 39.48 7.20
C GLY A 20 20.30 39.03 8.53
N ALA A 21 19.57 39.89 9.18
CA ALA A 21 18.76 39.54 10.35
C ALA A 21 17.70 38.51 9.90
N HIS A 22 17.97 37.22 10.10
CA HIS A 22 16.92 36.22 10.11
C HIS A 22 16.15 36.46 11.41
N ALA A 23 14.90 36.96 11.27
CA ALA A 23 13.96 36.97 12.36
C ALA A 23 13.81 35.55 12.86
N ALA A 24 14.08 35.31 14.13
CA ALA A 24 13.78 34.07 14.79
C ALA A 24 12.25 33.80 14.63
N PRO A 25 11.83 32.57 14.35
CA PRO A 25 10.39 32.25 14.27
C PRO A 25 9.78 32.66 15.62
N ASP A 26 8.69 33.42 15.53
CA ASP A 26 7.92 33.96 16.65
C ASP A 26 7.58 32.82 17.62
N ALA A 27 8.09 32.90 18.85
CA ALA A 27 7.81 31.94 19.92
C ALA A 27 6.30 31.86 20.28
N SER A 28 5.47 32.75 19.75
CA SER A 28 4.01 32.74 19.93
C SER A 28 3.33 31.58 19.21
N CYS A 29 3.95 31.03 18.14
CA CYS A 29 3.37 29.89 17.41
C CYS A 29 3.50 28.56 18.18
N CYS A 30 4.49 28.42 19.07
CA CYS A 30 4.64 27.23 19.91
C CYS A 30 3.78 27.28 21.18
N ALA A 31 3.31 28.44 21.60
CA ALA A 31 2.47 28.57 22.80
C ALA A 31 1.01 28.17 22.57
N ALA A 32 0.56 28.08 21.30
CA ALA A 32 -0.83 27.72 20.97
C ALA A 32 -1.09 26.19 20.99
N MET A 33 -0.05 25.36 21.18
CA MET A 33 -0.18 23.90 21.27
C MET A 33 -0.06 23.35 22.71
N ALA A 34 -0.07 24.19 23.72
CA ALA A 34 -0.31 23.71 25.09
C ALA A 34 -1.80 23.36 25.18
N ALA A 35 -2.15 22.08 24.95
CA ALA A 35 -3.47 21.57 25.21
C ALA A 35 -3.90 22.03 26.62
N GLY A 36 -5.00 22.78 26.67
CA GLY A 36 -5.55 23.23 27.95
C GLY A 36 -5.78 22.03 28.84
N LYS A 37 -5.60 22.22 30.14
CA LYS A 37 -5.80 21.18 31.18
C LYS A 37 -7.25 20.65 31.26
N ASP A 38 -8.11 21.09 30.36
CA ASP A 38 -9.56 20.79 30.32
C ASP A 38 -9.99 20.08 29.02
N ALA A 39 -9.06 19.48 28.25
CA ALA A 39 -9.46 18.60 27.16
C ALA A 39 -10.12 17.35 27.79
N PRO A 40 -11.33 16.96 27.36
CA PRO A 40 -12.00 15.79 27.90
C PRO A 40 -11.11 14.56 27.62
N ASP A 41 -10.98 13.68 28.63
CA ASP A 41 -10.33 12.40 28.45
C ASP A 41 -11.05 11.63 27.34
N ILE A 42 -10.35 11.30 26.27
CA ILE A 42 -10.89 10.43 25.24
C ILE A 42 -10.86 9.01 25.78
N VAL A 43 -12.02 8.48 26.15
CA VAL A 43 -12.17 7.07 26.55
C VAL A 43 -12.51 6.27 25.30
N ILE A 44 -11.55 5.45 24.86
CA ILE A 44 -11.75 4.54 23.73
C ILE A 44 -12.29 3.22 24.26
N PRO A 45 -13.49 2.76 23.83
CA PRO A 45 -14.02 1.46 24.22
C PRO A 45 -13.05 0.33 23.85
N ALA A 46 -12.94 -0.69 24.70
CA ALA A 46 -12.06 -1.84 24.45
C ALA A 46 -12.42 -2.61 23.16
N SER A 47 -13.68 -2.50 22.70
CA SER A 47 -14.15 -3.05 21.42
C SER A 47 -13.61 -2.36 20.18
N GLU A 48 -13.09 -1.13 20.33
CA GLU A 48 -12.50 -0.33 19.24
C GLU A 48 -10.97 -0.51 19.16
N VAL A 49 -10.39 -1.29 20.07
CA VAL A 49 -8.96 -1.59 20.08
C VAL A 49 -8.73 -2.90 19.32
N ILE A 50 -7.92 -2.86 18.25
CA ILE A 50 -7.46 -4.11 17.63
C ILE A 50 -6.75 -4.93 18.68
N PRO A 51 -7.00 -6.25 18.79
CA PRO A 51 -6.33 -7.10 19.77
C PRO A 51 -4.82 -6.86 19.77
N ASP A 52 -4.23 -6.67 20.94
CA ASP A 52 -2.79 -6.43 21.12
C ASP A 52 -1.95 -7.62 20.64
N THR A 53 -2.57 -8.79 20.54
CA THR A 53 -1.91 -10.04 20.15
C THR A 53 -1.86 -10.19 18.63
N ILE A 54 -0.70 -10.55 18.11
CA ILE A 54 -0.53 -11.00 16.72
C ILE A 54 -1.02 -12.45 16.57
N LEU A 55 -1.30 -12.87 15.34
CA LEU A 55 -1.58 -14.27 15.07
C LEU A 55 -0.38 -15.15 15.42
N THR A 56 -0.66 -16.33 15.99
CA THR A 56 0.32 -17.41 16.10
C THR A 56 0.21 -18.32 14.86
N ARG A 57 1.21 -19.19 14.67
CA ARG A 57 1.18 -20.21 13.59
C ARG A 57 -0.05 -21.11 13.69
N GLU A 58 -0.39 -21.51 14.91
CA GLU A 58 -1.54 -22.38 15.19
C GLU A 58 -2.86 -21.66 14.83
N ALA A 59 -3.02 -20.41 15.27
CA ALA A 59 -4.21 -19.62 14.97
C ALA A 59 -4.34 -19.36 13.45
N GLN A 60 -3.25 -18.98 12.77
CA GLN A 60 -3.24 -18.78 11.31
C GLN A 60 -3.64 -20.08 10.58
N SER A 61 -3.16 -21.24 11.03
CA SER A 61 -3.44 -22.53 10.37
C SER A 61 -4.91 -22.94 10.41
N GLN A 62 -5.67 -22.40 11.38
CA GLN A 62 -7.13 -22.65 11.53
C GLN A 62 -7.99 -21.71 10.66
N LEU A 63 -7.40 -20.66 10.09
CA LEU A 63 -8.12 -19.74 9.23
C LEU A 63 -8.41 -20.39 7.87
N THR A 64 -9.63 -20.21 7.38
CA THR A 64 -10.00 -20.52 6.00
C THR A 64 -9.85 -19.29 5.11
N PRO A 65 -9.65 -19.45 3.78
CA PRO A 65 -9.59 -18.32 2.86
C PRO A 65 -10.83 -17.40 2.92
N ASP A 66 -12.03 -17.99 3.04
CA ASP A 66 -13.28 -17.23 3.14
C ASP A 66 -13.38 -16.47 4.46
N ALA A 67 -12.95 -17.06 5.57
CA ALA A 67 -12.91 -16.36 6.86
C ALA A 67 -11.97 -15.16 6.81
N VAL A 68 -10.80 -15.29 6.17
CA VAL A 68 -9.86 -14.17 6.01
C VAL A 68 -10.47 -13.06 5.15
N LEU A 69 -11.13 -13.41 4.03
CA LEU A 69 -11.81 -12.42 3.21
C LEU A 69 -12.89 -11.67 4.02
N SER A 70 -13.74 -12.40 4.78
CA SER A 70 -14.75 -11.77 5.64
C SER A 70 -14.11 -10.82 6.67
N ILE A 71 -13.03 -11.24 7.34
CA ILE A 71 -12.29 -10.41 8.30
C ILE A 71 -11.78 -9.10 7.66
N LEU A 72 -11.27 -9.14 6.42
CA LEU A 72 -10.83 -7.93 5.73
C LEU A 72 -12.01 -7.03 5.36
N MET A 73 -13.10 -7.60 4.86
CA MET A 73 -14.28 -6.82 4.48
C MET A 73 -14.99 -6.22 5.69
N GLU A 74 -15.07 -6.92 6.81
CA GLU A 74 -15.54 -6.38 8.09
C GLU A 74 -14.63 -5.23 8.56
N GLY A 75 -13.31 -5.41 8.49
CA GLY A 75 -12.35 -4.33 8.80
C GLY A 75 -12.53 -3.10 7.91
N ASN A 76 -12.89 -3.28 6.63
CA ASN A 76 -13.20 -2.15 5.76
C ASN A 76 -14.52 -1.46 6.17
N GLN A 77 -15.53 -2.18 6.69
CA GLN A 77 -16.73 -1.54 7.24
C GLN A 77 -16.40 -0.68 8.47
N GLU A 78 -15.52 -1.14 9.36
CA GLU A 78 -15.04 -0.34 10.50
C GLU A 78 -14.31 0.92 10.04
N TYR A 79 -13.47 0.80 9.00
CA TYR A 79 -12.75 1.92 8.40
C TYR A 79 -13.70 2.99 7.82
N ILE A 80 -14.70 2.61 7.04
CA ILE A 80 -15.67 3.56 6.45
C ILE A 80 -16.66 4.13 7.47
N ALA A 81 -16.85 3.45 8.62
CA ALA A 81 -17.63 3.96 9.74
C ALA A 81 -16.87 4.99 10.58
N ASP A 82 -15.62 5.32 10.19
CA ASP A 82 -14.70 6.21 10.92
C ASP A 82 -14.39 5.72 12.35
N ASN A 83 -14.49 4.42 12.57
CA ASN A 83 -14.09 3.80 13.81
C ASN A 83 -12.56 3.85 13.93
N LEU A 84 -12.08 4.34 15.09
CA LEU A 84 -10.64 4.52 15.29
C LEU A 84 -9.90 3.17 15.28
N THR A 85 -8.87 3.08 14.45
CA THR A 85 -7.94 1.95 14.49
C THR A 85 -6.93 2.16 15.62
N VAL A 86 -7.31 1.84 16.84
CA VAL A 86 -6.40 1.92 17.99
C VAL A 86 -5.54 0.68 18.06
N ARG A 87 -4.22 0.87 18.06
CA ARG A 87 -3.23 -0.22 18.05
C ARG A 87 -2.18 0.01 19.13
N ASN A 88 -1.84 -1.03 19.89
CA ASN A 88 -0.63 -1.03 20.70
C ASN A 88 0.57 -1.43 19.84
N ASN A 89 1.06 -0.50 19.03
CA ASN A 89 2.18 -0.76 18.10
C ASN A 89 3.44 -1.26 18.84
N THR A 90 3.70 -0.77 20.06
CA THR A 90 4.89 -1.17 20.84
C THR A 90 4.83 -2.65 21.20
N GLN A 91 3.67 -3.14 21.64
CA GLN A 91 3.49 -4.56 21.97
C GLN A 91 3.56 -5.41 20.72
N ARG A 92 2.80 -5.04 19.66
CA ARG A 92 2.79 -5.78 18.38
C ARG A 92 4.17 -5.86 17.73
N MET A 93 4.97 -4.79 17.78
CA MET A 93 6.37 -4.81 17.29
C MET A 93 7.22 -5.83 18.04
N ARG A 94 7.08 -5.91 19.37
CA ARG A 94 7.85 -6.87 20.19
C ARG A 94 7.43 -8.30 19.89
N ASP A 95 6.13 -8.55 19.84
CA ASP A 95 5.57 -9.89 19.63
C ASP A 95 5.88 -10.43 18.22
N SER A 96 5.90 -9.55 17.21
CA SER A 96 6.20 -9.93 15.83
C SER A 96 7.69 -10.03 15.50
N ALA A 97 8.59 -9.59 16.40
CA ALA A 97 10.02 -9.49 16.09
C ALA A 97 10.69 -10.84 15.76
N LEU A 98 10.24 -11.93 16.36
CA LEU A 98 10.83 -13.27 16.16
C LEU A 98 10.01 -14.18 15.22
N GLY A 99 8.86 -13.71 14.75
CA GLY A 99 8.02 -14.46 13.81
C GLY A 99 6.80 -13.67 13.40
N GLN A 100 6.28 -13.99 12.20
CA GLN A 100 5.10 -13.34 11.66
C GLN A 100 4.20 -14.38 10.98
N TYR A 101 2.90 -14.24 11.14
CA TYR A 101 1.89 -15.15 10.61
C TYR A 101 0.72 -14.37 9.99
N PRO A 102 1.00 -13.54 8.95
CA PRO A 102 -0.02 -12.71 8.31
C PRO A 102 -1.12 -13.55 7.68
N MET A 103 -2.36 -13.08 7.80
CA MET A 103 -3.52 -13.80 7.26
C MET A 103 -3.68 -13.61 5.74
N ALA A 104 -3.27 -12.46 5.21
CA ALA A 104 -3.40 -12.11 3.79
C ALA A 104 -2.16 -11.43 3.23
N VAL A 105 -2.00 -11.51 1.90
CA VAL A 105 -1.09 -10.66 1.13
C VAL A 105 -1.92 -9.78 0.19
N VAL A 106 -1.69 -8.47 0.24
CA VAL A 106 -2.39 -7.48 -0.59
C VAL A 106 -1.41 -6.88 -1.59
N LEU A 107 -1.68 -7.03 -2.88
CA LEU A 107 -1.02 -6.27 -3.94
C LEU A 107 -1.76 -4.98 -4.18
N SER A 108 -1.17 -3.85 -3.83
CA SER A 108 -1.76 -2.54 -3.99
C SER A 108 -0.90 -1.59 -4.82
N CYS A 109 -1.50 -0.47 -5.23
CA CYS A 109 -0.75 0.61 -5.85
C CYS A 109 0.21 1.28 -4.81
N LEU A 110 1.27 1.92 -5.33
CA LEU A 110 2.13 2.76 -4.49
C LEU A 110 1.46 4.08 -4.06
N ASP A 111 0.25 4.36 -4.54
CA ASP A 111 -0.51 5.59 -4.25
C ASP A 111 -0.62 5.84 -2.74
N SER A 112 -0.21 7.04 -2.30
CA SER A 112 -0.15 7.41 -0.89
C SER A 112 -1.52 7.51 -0.21
N ARG A 113 -2.60 7.55 -0.99
CA ARG A 113 -3.99 7.63 -0.50
C ARG A 113 -4.60 6.27 -0.18
N VAL A 114 -3.84 5.18 -0.37
CA VAL A 114 -4.30 3.80 -0.11
C VAL A 114 -3.49 3.20 1.04
N PRO A 115 -3.81 3.52 2.30
CA PRO A 115 -3.16 2.96 3.49
C PRO A 115 -3.74 1.57 3.79
N VAL A 116 -3.21 0.53 3.15
CA VAL A 116 -3.81 -0.82 3.10
C VAL A 116 -4.17 -1.36 4.48
N GLU A 117 -3.26 -1.23 5.46
CA GLU A 117 -3.50 -1.72 6.81
C GLU A 117 -4.68 -0.99 7.48
N ASP A 118 -4.81 0.33 7.26
CA ASP A 118 -5.92 1.11 7.80
C ASP A 118 -7.23 0.77 7.08
N VAL A 119 -7.20 0.67 5.74
CA VAL A 119 -8.37 0.31 4.90
C VAL A 119 -9.04 -0.99 5.38
N PHE A 120 -8.25 -1.94 5.87
CA PHE A 120 -8.76 -3.22 6.37
C PHE A 120 -8.76 -3.31 7.91
N HIS A 121 -8.56 -2.20 8.61
CA HIS A 121 -8.53 -2.13 10.06
C HIS A 121 -7.59 -3.19 10.68
N ARG A 122 -6.36 -3.32 10.12
CA ARG A 122 -5.35 -4.32 10.53
C ARG A 122 -4.11 -3.64 11.11
N GLY A 123 -3.33 -4.39 11.87
CA GLY A 123 -2.12 -3.90 12.55
C GLY A 123 -0.83 -4.57 12.07
N ILE A 124 0.29 -4.22 12.74
CA ILE A 124 1.60 -4.82 12.48
C ILE A 124 1.51 -6.35 12.61
N GLY A 125 1.97 -7.07 11.58
CA GLY A 125 2.00 -8.52 11.54
C GLY A 125 0.74 -9.20 10.99
N ASP A 126 -0.34 -8.46 10.70
CA ASP A 126 -1.60 -9.03 10.21
C ASP A 126 -1.60 -9.25 8.69
N LEU A 127 -0.93 -8.39 7.93
CA LEU A 127 -0.90 -8.42 6.47
C LEU A 127 0.52 -8.34 5.92
N PHE A 128 0.77 -9.03 4.81
CA PHE A 128 1.81 -8.65 3.86
C PHE A 128 1.24 -7.63 2.90
N VAL A 129 2.02 -6.59 2.56
CA VAL A 129 1.61 -5.58 1.59
C VAL A 129 2.71 -5.43 0.53
N ALA A 130 2.40 -5.82 -0.70
CA ALA A 130 3.23 -5.56 -1.87
C ALA A 130 2.70 -4.32 -2.60
N ARG A 131 3.56 -3.34 -2.93
CA ARG A 131 3.13 -2.08 -3.56
C ARG A 131 3.96 -1.76 -4.79
N VAL A 132 3.25 -1.55 -5.90
CA VAL A 132 3.84 -1.09 -7.15
C VAL A 132 2.84 -0.23 -7.91
N ALA A 133 3.29 0.80 -8.64
CA ALA A 133 2.40 1.68 -9.38
C ALA A 133 1.48 0.87 -10.32
N GLY A 134 0.16 1.10 -10.20
CA GLY A 134 -0.85 0.37 -10.98
C GLY A 134 -1.01 -1.10 -10.61
N ASN A 135 -0.59 -1.52 -9.39
CA ASN A 135 -0.75 -2.90 -8.88
C ASN A 135 -0.45 -4.00 -9.92
N VAL A 136 0.57 -3.78 -10.76
CA VAL A 136 0.96 -4.71 -11.83
C VAL A 136 1.69 -5.94 -11.27
N VAL A 137 1.60 -7.06 -12.00
CA VAL A 137 2.30 -8.30 -11.68
C VAL A 137 3.64 -8.35 -12.42
N ASN A 138 4.68 -8.80 -11.73
CA ASN A 138 5.97 -9.16 -12.27
C ASN A 138 6.59 -10.32 -11.47
N GLU A 139 7.77 -10.78 -11.86
CA GLU A 139 8.46 -11.90 -11.24
C GLU A 139 8.68 -11.70 -9.72
N ASP A 140 9.12 -10.50 -9.30
CA ASP A 140 9.38 -10.21 -7.89
C ASP A 140 8.09 -10.20 -7.05
N ILE A 141 7.01 -9.67 -7.61
CA ILE A 141 5.67 -9.67 -6.97
C ILE A 141 5.16 -11.11 -6.84
N LEU A 142 5.27 -11.92 -7.90
CA LEU A 142 4.86 -13.33 -7.87
C LEU A 142 5.66 -14.11 -6.83
N GLY A 143 6.98 -13.99 -6.84
CA GLY A 143 7.86 -14.65 -5.86
C GLY A 143 7.53 -14.24 -4.42
N SER A 144 7.18 -12.97 -4.19
CA SER A 144 6.75 -12.46 -2.88
C SER A 144 5.42 -13.07 -2.45
N MET A 145 4.46 -13.23 -3.37
CA MET A 145 3.17 -13.89 -3.08
C MET A 145 3.34 -15.39 -2.81
N GLU A 146 4.20 -16.06 -3.58
CA GLU A 146 4.54 -17.48 -3.34
C GLU A 146 5.17 -17.67 -1.96
N PHE A 147 6.09 -16.78 -1.58
CA PHE A 147 6.67 -16.77 -0.25
C PHE A 147 5.59 -16.56 0.82
N ALA A 148 4.71 -15.58 0.65
CA ALA A 148 3.63 -15.28 1.58
C ALA A 148 2.69 -16.50 1.77
N CYS A 149 2.26 -17.12 0.68
CA CYS A 149 1.30 -18.22 0.74
C CYS A 149 1.97 -19.55 1.10
N LYS A 150 3.01 -19.97 0.35
CA LYS A 150 3.61 -21.31 0.48
C LYS A 150 4.54 -21.45 1.68
N VAL A 151 5.29 -20.39 2.02
CA VAL A 151 6.27 -20.42 3.11
C VAL A 151 5.67 -19.90 4.41
N SER A 152 4.93 -18.78 4.37
CA SER A 152 4.41 -18.12 5.57
C SER A 152 2.97 -18.53 5.92
N GLY A 153 2.26 -19.28 5.06
CA GLY A 153 0.95 -19.85 5.37
C GLY A 153 -0.24 -18.89 5.21
N THR A 154 -0.05 -17.78 4.50
CA THR A 154 -1.10 -16.80 4.18
C THR A 154 -2.24 -17.45 3.39
N LYS A 155 -3.49 -17.09 3.70
CA LYS A 155 -4.71 -17.72 3.17
C LYS A 155 -5.38 -16.96 2.03
N LEU A 156 -5.04 -15.67 1.85
CA LEU A 156 -5.69 -14.81 0.87
C LEU A 156 -4.67 -13.98 0.10
N VAL A 157 -4.83 -13.95 -1.21
CA VAL A 157 -4.17 -12.99 -2.12
C VAL A 157 -5.25 -12.01 -2.59
N LEU A 158 -5.11 -10.73 -2.25
CA LEU A 158 -6.02 -9.68 -2.70
C LEU A 158 -5.25 -8.70 -3.61
N VAL A 159 -5.72 -8.55 -4.85
CA VAL A 159 -5.26 -7.47 -5.74
C VAL A 159 -6.19 -6.27 -5.54
N LEU A 160 -5.65 -5.19 -4.97
CA LEU A 160 -6.40 -3.99 -4.65
C LEU A 160 -6.02 -2.84 -5.59
N GLY A 161 -6.88 -2.60 -6.59
CA GLY A 161 -6.85 -1.39 -7.41
C GLY A 161 -7.52 -0.22 -6.69
N HIS A 162 -7.52 0.96 -7.31
CA HIS A 162 -8.17 2.13 -6.76
C HIS A 162 -8.59 3.12 -7.84
N GLU A 163 -9.57 3.95 -7.54
CA GLU A 163 -10.03 5.04 -8.40
C GLU A 163 -8.91 6.06 -8.68
N HIS A 164 -9.02 6.74 -9.80
CA HIS A 164 -8.13 7.84 -10.18
C HIS A 164 -6.63 7.48 -10.16
N CYS A 165 -6.29 6.23 -10.49
CA CYS A 165 -4.90 5.77 -10.51
C CYS A 165 -4.07 6.51 -11.56
N GLY A 166 -2.98 7.14 -11.09
CA GLY A 166 -2.07 7.89 -11.96
C GLY A 166 -1.38 7.01 -13.01
N ALA A 167 -0.99 5.77 -12.65
CA ALA A 167 -0.37 4.83 -13.56
C ALA A 167 -1.34 4.40 -14.67
N ILE A 168 -2.61 4.14 -14.35
CA ILE A 168 -3.66 3.82 -15.32
C ILE A 168 -3.85 5.00 -16.30
N ARG A 169 -4.01 6.22 -15.79
CA ARG A 169 -4.15 7.41 -16.65
C ARG A 169 -2.94 7.61 -17.56
N SER A 170 -1.73 7.39 -17.05
CA SER A 170 -0.50 7.48 -17.84
C SER A 170 -0.41 6.39 -18.90
N ALA A 171 -0.90 5.18 -18.63
CA ALA A 171 -0.96 4.09 -19.61
C ALA A 171 -1.94 4.42 -20.75
N ILE A 172 -3.13 4.94 -20.43
CA ILE A 172 -4.11 5.41 -21.44
C ILE A 172 -3.52 6.53 -22.32
N GLN A 173 -2.71 7.43 -21.73
CA GLN A 173 -2.06 8.53 -22.44
C GLN A 173 -0.85 8.09 -23.27
N GLY A 174 -0.38 6.85 -23.13
CA GLY A 174 0.83 6.37 -23.80
C GLY A 174 2.11 7.09 -23.36
N VAL A 175 2.22 7.43 -22.06
CA VAL A 175 3.38 8.15 -21.54
C VAL A 175 4.65 7.30 -21.68
N GLU A 176 5.69 7.90 -22.25
CA GLU A 176 7.02 7.30 -22.38
C GLU A 176 8.04 8.09 -21.54
N LEU A 177 8.56 7.47 -20.49
CA LEU A 177 9.53 8.10 -19.59
C LEU A 177 10.36 7.04 -18.85
N GLY A 178 11.60 6.84 -19.24
CA GLY A 178 12.53 5.95 -18.55
C GLY A 178 11.91 4.58 -18.19
N ASN A 179 12.07 4.14 -16.97
CA ASN A 179 11.51 2.86 -16.49
C ASN A 179 9.98 2.86 -16.38
N ILE A 180 9.35 4.03 -16.37
CA ILE A 180 7.88 4.16 -16.36
C ILE A 180 7.30 3.53 -17.61
N THR A 181 7.94 3.67 -18.78
CA THR A 181 7.51 3.07 -20.05
C THR A 181 7.32 1.55 -19.90
N ALA A 182 8.32 0.85 -19.36
CA ALA A 182 8.24 -0.60 -19.15
C ALA A 182 7.19 -1.02 -18.11
N LEU A 183 6.96 -0.18 -17.10
CA LEU A 183 5.90 -0.40 -16.12
C LEU A 183 4.52 -0.26 -16.76
N LEU A 184 4.28 0.84 -17.49
CA LEU A 184 2.99 1.11 -18.15
C LEU A 184 2.66 0.09 -19.25
N ALA A 185 3.68 -0.49 -19.90
CA ALA A 185 3.48 -1.58 -20.87
C ALA A 185 2.75 -2.79 -20.27
N LYS A 186 2.86 -3.01 -18.95
CA LYS A 186 2.15 -4.09 -18.24
C LYS A 186 0.65 -3.81 -18.07
N ILE A 187 0.24 -2.53 -18.11
CA ILE A 187 -1.14 -2.08 -17.99
C ILE A 187 -1.82 -2.05 -19.39
N GLN A 188 -1.05 -1.93 -20.48
CA GLN A 188 -1.61 -1.82 -21.84
C GLN A 188 -2.61 -2.91 -22.23
N PRO A 189 -2.48 -4.19 -21.82
CA PRO A 189 -3.51 -5.18 -22.11
C PRO A 189 -4.87 -4.82 -21.50
N ALA A 190 -4.92 -4.27 -20.28
CA ALA A 190 -6.16 -3.81 -19.64
C ALA A 190 -6.76 -2.58 -20.37
N VAL A 191 -5.92 -1.65 -20.85
CA VAL A 191 -6.39 -0.52 -21.67
C VAL A 191 -7.10 -1.03 -22.94
N LYS A 192 -6.51 -1.99 -23.64
CA LYS A 192 -7.08 -2.58 -24.85
C LYS A 192 -8.38 -3.35 -24.60
N GLU A 193 -8.44 -4.07 -23.47
CA GLU A 193 -9.65 -4.78 -23.08
C GLU A 193 -10.80 -3.81 -22.83
N ALA A 194 -10.56 -2.78 -22.00
CA ALA A 194 -11.54 -1.74 -21.74
C ALA A 194 -11.98 -1.02 -23.04
N GLU A 195 -11.05 -0.68 -23.94
CA GLU A 195 -11.37 -0.05 -25.22
C GLU A 195 -12.34 -0.88 -26.08
N SER A 196 -12.21 -2.21 -26.02
CA SER A 196 -13.04 -3.11 -26.84
C SER A 196 -14.52 -3.11 -26.46
N GLY A 197 -14.83 -2.89 -25.18
CA GLY A 197 -16.19 -2.93 -24.63
C GLY A 197 -16.79 -1.57 -24.30
N PHE A 198 -16.00 -0.51 -24.20
CA PHE A 198 -16.44 0.78 -23.69
C PHE A 198 -17.22 1.59 -24.73
N LYS A 199 -18.39 2.12 -24.31
CA LYS A 199 -19.22 2.99 -25.14
C LYS A 199 -19.03 4.46 -24.71
N GLY A 200 -18.31 5.22 -25.51
CA GLY A 200 -18.01 6.63 -25.24
C GLY A 200 -16.55 6.98 -25.51
N ASP A 201 -16.11 8.12 -24.99
CA ASP A 201 -14.73 8.59 -25.20
C ASP A 201 -13.74 7.74 -24.39
N ALA A 202 -12.94 6.92 -25.06
CA ALA A 202 -11.89 6.09 -24.48
C ALA A 202 -10.61 6.93 -24.24
N THR A 203 -10.68 7.90 -23.32
CA THR A 203 -9.59 8.83 -23.03
C THR A 203 -9.30 8.94 -21.54
N ALA A 204 -8.09 9.35 -21.19
CA ALA A 204 -7.67 9.60 -19.80
C ALA A 204 -8.43 10.76 -19.12
N SER A 205 -9.15 11.60 -19.87
CA SER A 205 -10.01 12.65 -19.33
C SER A 205 -11.41 12.16 -18.98
N ASN A 206 -11.82 10.97 -19.44
CA ASN A 206 -13.10 10.37 -19.13
C ASN A 206 -12.97 9.49 -17.87
N PRO A 207 -13.52 9.91 -16.70
CA PRO A 207 -13.40 9.16 -15.45
C PRO A 207 -13.98 7.75 -15.54
N LYS A 208 -15.06 7.56 -16.31
CA LYS A 208 -15.69 6.24 -16.49
C LYS A 208 -14.80 5.28 -17.27
N PHE A 209 -14.10 5.78 -18.28
CA PHE A 209 -13.14 4.96 -19.01
C PHE A 209 -11.93 4.62 -18.16
N VAL A 210 -11.38 5.60 -17.43
CA VAL A 210 -10.28 5.36 -16.48
C VAL A 210 -10.66 4.29 -15.45
N GLN A 211 -11.91 4.33 -14.93
CA GLN A 211 -12.39 3.32 -13.99
C GLN A 211 -12.49 1.94 -14.64
N ALA A 212 -13.06 1.84 -15.83
CA ALA A 212 -13.11 0.55 -16.56
C ALA A 212 -11.72 -0.06 -16.74
N VAL A 213 -10.72 0.76 -17.09
CA VAL A 213 -9.33 0.28 -17.18
C VAL A 213 -8.77 -0.13 -15.82
N CYS A 214 -9.14 0.57 -14.71
CA CYS A 214 -8.73 0.16 -13.37
C CYS A 214 -9.28 -1.23 -13.02
N ASP A 215 -10.56 -1.49 -13.31
CA ASP A 215 -11.23 -2.75 -13.04
C ASP A 215 -10.59 -3.89 -13.86
N ASP A 216 -10.45 -3.69 -15.17
CA ASP A 216 -9.81 -4.65 -16.07
C ASP A 216 -8.35 -4.93 -15.68
N ASN A 217 -7.61 -3.92 -15.18
CA ASN A 217 -6.24 -4.11 -14.73
C ASN A 217 -6.15 -4.96 -13.45
N VAL A 218 -7.12 -4.86 -12.55
CA VAL A 218 -7.21 -5.74 -11.38
C VAL A 218 -7.51 -7.17 -11.81
N LEU A 219 -8.50 -7.37 -12.68
CA LEU A 219 -8.86 -8.69 -13.21
C LEU A 219 -7.71 -9.31 -14.00
N LEU A 220 -7.01 -8.52 -14.81
CA LEU A 220 -5.81 -8.95 -15.51
C LEU A 220 -4.72 -9.42 -14.52
N ALA A 221 -4.47 -8.67 -13.46
CA ALA A 221 -3.47 -9.03 -12.45
C ALA A 221 -3.85 -10.35 -11.74
N VAL A 222 -5.11 -10.54 -11.37
CA VAL A 222 -5.63 -11.80 -10.80
C VAL A 222 -5.40 -12.97 -11.77
N GLN A 223 -5.72 -12.77 -13.05
CA GLN A 223 -5.49 -13.78 -14.08
C GLN A 223 -4.00 -14.10 -14.29
N GLN A 224 -3.15 -13.06 -14.27
CA GLN A 224 -1.69 -13.22 -14.40
C GLN A 224 -1.11 -14.01 -13.24
N ILE A 225 -1.54 -13.78 -12.00
CA ILE A 225 -1.14 -14.55 -10.82
C ILE A 225 -1.43 -16.04 -11.04
N ARG A 226 -2.66 -16.38 -11.47
CA ARG A 226 -3.08 -17.76 -11.75
C ARG A 226 -2.30 -18.40 -12.90
N ASN A 227 -1.99 -17.63 -13.94
CA ASN A 227 -1.36 -18.18 -15.14
C ASN A 227 0.16 -18.29 -15.02
N GLN A 228 0.81 -17.37 -14.26
CA GLN A 228 2.27 -17.29 -14.20
C GLN A 228 2.85 -17.93 -12.94
N SER A 229 2.03 -18.24 -11.92
CA SER A 229 2.46 -18.98 -10.74
C SER A 229 1.74 -20.34 -10.63
N PRO A 230 2.35 -21.42 -11.09
CA PRO A 230 1.81 -22.76 -10.89
C PRO A 230 1.59 -23.12 -9.41
N ILE A 231 2.42 -22.58 -8.52
CA ILE A 231 2.33 -22.78 -7.07
C ILE A 231 1.04 -22.18 -6.52
N LEU A 232 0.78 -20.90 -6.78
CA LEU A 232 -0.42 -20.23 -6.29
C LEU A 232 -1.69 -20.80 -6.93
N LYS A 233 -1.64 -21.12 -8.23
CA LYS A 233 -2.75 -21.79 -8.92
C LYS A 233 -3.12 -23.13 -8.28
N GLN A 234 -2.11 -23.94 -7.94
CA GLN A 234 -2.35 -25.23 -7.29
C GLN A 234 -2.93 -25.03 -5.89
N MET A 235 -2.38 -24.12 -5.09
CA MET A 235 -2.88 -23.82 -3.74
C MET A 235 -4.34 -23.32 -3.78
N GLU A 236 -4.70 -22.48 -4.77
CA GLU A 236 -6.09 -22.05 -4.96
C GLU A 236 -7.00 -23.22 -5.34
N SER A 237 -6.56 -24.10 -6.26
CA SER A 237 -7.31 -25.31 -6.66
C SER A 237 -7.54 -26.27 -5.51
N ASP A 238 -6.58 -26.38 -4.60
CA ASP A 238 -6.65 -27.24 -3.41
C ASP A 238 -7.47 -26.60 -2.26
N GLY A 239 -7.92 -25.35 -2.44
CA GLY A 239 -8.67 -24.61 -1.43
C GLY A 239 -7.81 -24.11 -0.25
N GLU A 240 -6.49 -24.15 -0.39
CA GLU A 240 -5.55 -23.65 0.62
C GLU A 240 -5.53 -22.13 0.69
N ILE A 241 -5.76 -21.47 -0.45
CA ILE A 241 -5.82 -20.00 -0.58
C ILE A 241 -6.99 -19.60 -1.47
N LYS A 242 -7.33 -18.30 -1.43
CA LYS A 242 -8.21 -17.64 -2.41
C LYS A 242 -7.47 -16.47 -3.05
N ILE A 243 -7.69 -16.24 -4.35
CA ILE A 243 -7.14 -15.10 -5.10
C ILE A 243 -8.30 -14.26 -5.59
N VAL A 244 -8.40 -13.00 -5.13
CA VAL A 244 -9.51 -12.10 -5.45
C VAL A 244 -9.02 -10.74 -5.89
N GLY A 245 -9.85 -10.02 -6.63
CA GLY A 245 -9.64 -8.62 -7.00
C GLY A 245 -10.63 -7.70 -6.29
N GLY A 246 -10.24 -6.45 -6.10
CA GLY A 246 -11.13 -5.42 -5.58
C GLY A 246 -10.66 -4.02 -5.92
N ILE A 247 -11.56 -3.06 -5.81
CA ILE A 247 -11.32 -1.64 -6.03
C ILE A 247 -11.55 -0.88 -4.72
N TYR A 248 -10.59 -0.04 -4.36
CA TYR A 248 -10.71 0.92 -3.28
C TYR A 248 -11.22 2.25 -3.81
N HIS A 249 -12.36 2.69 -3.31
CA HIS A 249 -13.00 3.96 -3.64
C HIS A 249 -12.44 5.08 -2.76
N LEU A 250 -11.70 6.00 -3.37
CA LEU A 250 -10.96 7.05 -2.66
C LEU A 250 -11.85 8.04 -1.89
N GLU A 251 -13.07 8.27 -2.35
CA GLU A 251 -13.99 9.22 -1.71
C GLU A 251 -14.71 8.62 -0.50
N SER A 252 -15.02 7.32 -0.56
CA SER A 252 -15.82 6.65 0.48
C SER A 252 -15.01 5.75 1.39
N GLY A 253 -13.77 5.39 1.00
CA GLY A 253 -12.98 4.39 1.71
C GLY A 253 -13.45 2.94 1.51
N LYS A 254 -14.53 2.72 0.73
CA LYS A 254 -15.11 1.40 0.51
C LYS A 254 -14.21 0.57 -0.40
N VAL A 255 -14.08 -0.70 -0.07
CA VAL A 255 -13.55 -1.73 -0.97
C VAL A 255 -14.71 -2.50 -1.60
N GLU A 256 -14.73 -2.60 -2.92
CA GLU A 256 -15.67 -3.39 -3.69
C GLU A 256 -14.93 -4.54 -4.37
N LEU A 257 -15.39 -5.77 -4.14
CA LEU A 257 -14.81 -6.95 -4.79
C LEU A 257 -15.28 -7.02 -6.24
N LEU A 258 -14.36 -7.45 -7.12
CA LEU A 258 -14.64 -7.71 -8.53
C LEU A 258 -14.83 -9.22 -8.74
N ASP A 259 -15.80 -9.59 -9.58
CA ASP A 259 -16.15 -10.96 -9.94
C ASP A 259 -15.28 -11.51 -11.10
#